data_317d92e20c5afc3934d2c9184a2d91dd
#
_entry.id   317d92e20c5afc3934d2c9184a2d91dd
#
_cell.length_a   1.000
_cell.length_b   1.000
_cell.length_c   1.000
_cell.angle_alpha   90.00
_cell.angle_beta   90.00
_cell.angle_gamma   90.00
#
_symmetry.space_group_name_H-M   'P 1'
#
loop_
_entity.id
_entity.type
_entity.pdbx_description
1 polymer ?
#
loop_
_entity_poly.entity_id
_entity_poly.type
_entity_poly.pdbx_seq_one_letter_code
_entity_poly.pdbx_strand_id
1 'polypeptide(L)'
;MKSAAELEKNLMSINRRSYPAYKDLRGSYQFQGYQLNIDHVQGDPFASPSKLSIQVKKIQARFPEEYYKEEHRRIALQDYLTRQFGKAVPKFIFQAKGSGKSGLIGISRCGQEVLDRTAFEIKDGDLLVRFEVGFPANGRTINAFELRKILFEYLPEIADRSLYYKNLNQQEVKKCIELAEDQHYIRRELTKRRLIAFVANGSILPRESGVSQKPMKGAIAFEAPESMEVEMELPHRGKIKGMGIPEGITLIVGGGYHGKSTLLKALEQGIYNHVAGDGREYVITSDTAMKIRAEDGRCVSHINISPFINDLPNKKDTVNFFTEDASGSTSQAANVVEAVQSGAKCLLIDEDTCATNFMVRDELMQAVVSGEQEPITPFTLQAGNLYQKQGISIILVAGSSGSYFYIADHVLQMDNYRTYDITEKVKTVIGEKSETGEKKVPVDVDVLFDKDHHRSLKAGKMEKKRDQVKIKQFGKDSFSIGRENVDLKYVEQILDAEQTTALAYCLKNLLEEMERKEQDVDLCVEKLWSQIKKQGLASLCKGSYLSVSMAQIRKQDIYACLNRYRGFIG
;
A
#
# COMPACT_ATOMS: atom_id res chain seq x y z
N MET A 1 36.42 10.66 -10.78
CA MET A 1 35.15 11.35 -11.02
C MET A 1 35.41 12.39 -12.08
N LYS A 2 34.58 12.47 -13.13
CA LYS A 2 34.73 13.43 -14.23
C LYS A 2 34.15 14.78 -13.81
N SER A 3 34.61 15.86 -14.44
CA SER A 3 34.05 17.20 -14.21
C SER A 3 32.81 17.46 -15.07
N ALA A 4 31.98 18.44 -14.68
CA ALA A 4 30.88 18.92 -15.51
C ALA A 4 31.36 19.42 -16.89
N ALA A 5 32.53 20.09 -16.95
CA ALA A 5 33.14 20.52 -18.21
C ALA A 5 33.51 19.34 -19.12
N GLU A 6 33.98 18.23 -18.57
CA GLU A 6 34.23 17.01 -19.39
C GLU A 6 32.92 16.43 -19.92
N LEU A 7 31.82 16.44 -19.13
CA LEU A 7 30.50 16.03 -19.61
C LEU A 7 30.05 16.90 -20.78
N GLU A 8 30.17 18.21 -20.68
CA GLU A 8 29.79 19.15 -21.73
C GLU A 8 30.61 18.92 -23.01
N LYS A 9 31.94 18.79 -22.89
CA LYS A 9 32.83 18.49 -24.00
C LYS A 9 32.45 17.16 -24.68
N ASN A 10 32.24 16.10 -23.93
CA ASN A 10 31.85 14.80 -24.43
C ASN A 10 30.48 14.86 -25.13
N LEU A 11 29.51 15.54 -24.52
CA LEU A 11 28.17 15.74 -25.09
C LEU A 11 28.25 16.45 -26.44
N MET A 12 29.01 17.53 -26.54
CA MET A 12 29.14 18.29 -27.77
C MET A 12 29.89 17.51 -28.87
N SER A 13 30.84 16.64 -28.50
CA SER A 13 31.58 15.79 -29.47
C SER A 13 30.74 14.72 -30.14
N ILE A 14 29.59 14.32 -29.52
CA ILE A 14 28.68 13.33 -30.11
C ILE A 14 27.46 13.99 -30.78
N ASN A 15 27.40 15.32 -30.87
CA ASN A 15 26.29 15.99 -31.54
C ASN A 15 26.12 15.51 -32.98
N ARG A 16 24.88 15.31 -33.40
CA ARG A 16 24.49 14.77 -34.72
C ARG A 16 24.95 13.33 -35.00
N ARG A 17 25.54 12.60 -34.04
CA ARG A 17 25.75 11.16 -34.14
C ARG A 17 24.46 10.38 -33.98
N SER A 18 24.49 9.10 -34.27
CA SER A 18 23.35 8.19 -34.00
C SER A 18 23.03 8.12 -32.51
N TYR A 19 21.76 7.97 -32.16
CA TYR A 19 21.24 8.01 -30.79
C TYR A 19 21.99 7.11 -29.78
N PRO A 20 22.42 5.87 -30.13
CA PRO A 20 23.18 5.01 -29.23
C PRO A 20 24.48 5.61 -28.68
N ALA A 21 25.08 6.61 -29.37
CA ALA A 21 26.30 7.26 -28.88
C ALA A 21 26.08 8.05 -27.57
N TYR A 22 24.84 8.34 -27.17
CA TYR A 22 24.54 8.87 -25.83
C TYR A 22 25.00 7.94 -24.68
N LYS A 23 25.20 6.65 -24.93
CA LYS A 23 25.74 5.69 -23.96
C LYS A 23 27.14 6.04 -23.47
N ASP A 24 27.91 6.78 -24.28
CA ASP A 24 29.27 7.23 -23.94
C ASP A 24 29.24 8.27 -22.78
N LEU A 25 28.08 8.87 -22.51
CA LEU A 25 27.89 9.80 -21.40
C LEU A 25 27.63 9.11 -20.05
N ARG A 26 27.49 7.78 -19.98
CA ARG A 26 27.31 7.09 -18.69
C ARG A 26 28.47 7.37 -17.75
N GLY A 27 28.13 7.63 -16.49
CA GLY A 27 29.13 7.88 -15.46
C GLY A 27 28.71 8.94 -14.46
N SER A 28 29.66 9.31 -13.60
CA SER A 28 29.45 10.27 -12.51
C SER A 28 30.24 11.56 -12.78
N TYR A 29 29.59 12.69 -12.60
CA TYR A 29 30.10 14.01 -12.93
C TYR A 29 29.93 14.97 -11.77
N GLN A 30 30.98 15.68 -11.41
CA GLN A 30 30.95 16.67 -10.33
C GLN A 30 30.43 18.00 -10.87
N PHE A 31 29.32 18.46 -10.32
CA PHE A 31 28.78 19.80 -10.48
C PHE A 31 29.02 20.63 -9.23
N GLN A 32 28.75 21.93 -9.31
CA GLN A 32 28.81 22.79 -8.15
C GLN A 32 27.68 22.41 -7.16
N GLY A 33 28.03 21.91 -6.00
CA GLY A 33 27.09 21.54 -4.94
C GLY A 33 26.49 20.14 -5.00
N TYR A 34 26.65 19.39 -6.10
CA TYR A 34 26.13 18.02 -6.21
C TYR A 34 26.93 17.19 -7.21
N GLN A 35 26.74 15.89 -7.15
CA GLN A 35 27.19 14.93 -8.15
C GLN A 35 26.00 14.50 -9.00
N LEU A 36 26.14 14.61 -10.33
CA LEU A 36 25.19 14.04 -11.29
C LEU A 36 25.68 12.66 -11.76
N ASN A 37 24.81 11.67 -11.69
CA ASN A 37 25.08 10.35 -12.27
C ASN A 37 24.14 10.13 -13.46
N ILE A 38 24.68 9.69 -14.58
CA ILE A 38 23.94 9.16 -15.72
C ILE A 38 24.01 7.63 -15.59
N ASP A 39 22.99 7.06 -14.92
CA ASP A 39 22.98 5.65 -14.51
C ASP A 39 22.65 4.73 -15.68
N HIS A 40 21.66 5.11 -16.48
CA HIS A 40 21.25 4.39 -17.69
C HIS A 40 20.83 5.35 -18.79
N VAL A 41 21.23 5.04 -20.01
CA VAL A 41 20.84 5.80 -21.21
C VAL A 41 19.87 4.97 -22.03
N GLN A 42 18.72 5.55 -22.36
CA GLN A 42 17.72 4.94 -23.25
C GLN A 42 18.33 4.61 -24.63
N GLY A 43 17.87 3.51 -25.23
CA GLY A 43 18.42 3.04 -26.50
C GLY A 43 17.87 3.75 -27.74
N ASP A 44 16.73 4.44 -27.60
CA ASP A 44 15.97 5.08 -28.69
C ASP A 44 15.11 6.20 -28.08
N PRO A 45 14.81 7.32 -28.78
CA PRO A 45 14.00 8.42 -28.26
C PRO A 45 12.59 8.03 -27.80
N PHE A 46 12.06 6.93 -28.32
CA PHE A 46 10.71 6.42 -27.99
C PHE A 46 10.71 5.38 -26.87
N ALA A 47 11.89 4.87 -26.49
CA ALA A 47 12.05 3.91 -25.39
C ALA A 47 11.77 4.54 -24.01
N SER A 48 11.83 3.73 -22.94
CA SER A 48 11.79 4.24 -21.58
C SER A 48 12.90 5.25 -21.35
N PRO A 49 12.65 6.38 -20.64
CA PRO A 49 13.62 7.46 -20.46
C PRO A 49 14.91 6.99 -19.80
N SER A 50 15.97 7.77 -20.00
CA SER A 50 17.25 7.58 -19.31
C SER A 50 17.07 7.76 -17.81
N LYS A 51 17.82 6.99 -17.00
CA LYS A 51 17.80 7.06 -15.54
C LYS A 51 19.00 7.87 -15.08
N LEU A 52 18.74 8.89 -14.31
CA LEU A 52 19.74 9.76 -13.73
C LEU A 52 19.55 9.82 -12.22
N SER A 53 20.61 10.15 -11.51
CA SER A 53 20.53 10.48 -10.09
C SER A 53 21.40 11.68 -9.73
N ILE A 54 20.97 12.42 -8.72
CA ILE A 54 21.73 13.51 -8.12
C ILE A 54 22.05 13.11 -6.68
N GLN A 55 23.32 13.22 -6.31
CA GLN A 55 23.78 13.07 -4.93
C GLN A 55 24.23 14.42 -4.38
N VAL A 56 23.67 14.79 -3.21
CA VAL A 56 24.07 15.98 -2.46
C VAL A 56 24.63 15.56 -1.11
N LYS A 57 25.83 16.00 -0.79
CA LYS A 57 26.47 15.68 0.49
C LYS A 57 25.80 16.41 1.66
N LYS A 58 25.75 15.79 2.84
CA LYS A 58 25.20 16.34 4.10
C LYS A 58 25.65 17.79 4.33
N ILE A 59 26.95 18.05 4.16
CA ILE A 59 27.53 19.38 4.36
C ILE A 59 26.98 20.46 3.41
N GLN A 60 26.47 20.06 2.25
CA GLN A 60 25.89 20.94 1.23
C GLN A 60 24.37 21.05 1.39
N ALA A 61 23.69 19.93 1.64
CA ALA A 61 22.25 19.86 1.83
C ALA A 61 21.78 20.59 3.10
N ARG A 62 22.53 20.44 4.19
CA ARG A 62 22.38 21.13 5.49
C ARG A 62 21.02 20.95 6.17
N PHE A 63 20.36 19.81 6.00
CA PHE A 63 19.18 19.48 6.79
C PHE A 63 19.57 19.19 8.25
N PRO A 64 18.79 19.64 9.25
CA PRO A 64 18.97 19.26 10.65
C PRO A 64 18.98 17.74 10.81
N GLU A 65 19.92 17.22 11.62
CA GLU A 65 20.07 15.77 11.80
C GLU A 65 18.83 15.12 12.43
N GLU A 66 18.17 15.84 13.32
CA GLU A 66 16.92 15.45 13.96
C GLU A 66 15.78 15.15 12.95
N TYR A 67 15.81 15.71 11.72
CA TYR A 67 14.78 15.51 10.71
C TYR A 67 14.89 14.17 9.96
N TYR A 68 16.01 13.46 10.09
CA TYR A 68 16.22 12.18 9.39
C TYR A 68 16.84 11.07 10.26
N LYS A 69 17.09 11.32 11.54
CA LYS A 69 17.66 10.33 12.46
C LYS A 69 16.69 9.18 12.72
N GLU A 70 15.42 9.50 12.98
CA GLU A 70 14.37 8.52 13.19
C GLU A 70 13.70 8.13 11.84
N GLU A 71 13.31 6.85 11.70
CA GLU A 71 12.78 6.31 10.44
C GLU A 71 11.55 7.09 9.93
N HIS A 72 10.55 7.34 10.80
CA HIS A 72 9.33 8.05 10.43
C HIS A 72 9.59 9.49 9.99
N ARG A 73 10.53 10.20 10.61
CA ARG A 73 10.96 11.55 10.22
C ARG A 73 11.69 11.51 8.87
N ARG A 74 12.60 10.54 8.71
CA ARG A 74 13.35 10.36 7.47
C ARG A 74 12.40 10.12 6.28
N ILE A 75 11.42 9.23 6.44
CA ILE A 75 10.42 8.94 5.40
C ILE A 75 9.62 10.19 5.05
N ALA A 76 9.17 10.95 6.05
CA ALA A 76 8.44 12.20 5.84
C ALA A 76 9.28 13.24 5.09
N LEU A 77 10.55 13.40 5.45
CA LEU A 77 11.46 14.29 4.75
C LEU A 77 11.71 13.84 3.31
N GLN A 78 11.94 12.56 3.08
CA GLN A 78 12.13 11.99 1.74
C GLN A 78 10.90 12.20 0.84
N ASP A 79 9.70 11.95 1.36
CA ASP A 79 8.44 12.18 0.64
C ASP A 79 8.25 13.68 0.36
N TYR A 80 8.50 14.56 1.34
CA TYR A 80 8.44 16.01 1.16
C TYR A 80 9.38 16.47 0.04
N LEU A 81 10.64 16.02 0.06
CA LEU A 81 11.65 16.41 -0.92
C LEU A 81 11.33 15.85 -2.32
N THR A 82 10.78 14.64 -2.41
CA THR A 82 10.26 14.07 -3.66
C THR A 82 9.19 14.98 -4.26
N ARG A 83 8.26 15.47 -3.43
CA ARG A 83 7.21 16.43 -3.84
C ARG A 83 7.79 17.78 -4.26
N GLN A 84 8.79 18.31 -3.54
CA GLN A 84 9.43 19.58 -3.91
C GLN A 84 10.16 19.49 -5.25
N PHE A 85 10.90 18.39 -5.47
CA PHE A 85 11.52 18.12 -6.77
C PHE A 85 10.44 18.01 -7.86
N GLY A 86 9.38 17.26 -7.62
CA GLY A 86 8.25 17.12 -8.54
C GLY A 86 7.54 18.45 -8.85
N LYS A 87 7.44 19.38 -7.89
CA LYS A 87 6.89 20.73 -8.08
C LYS A 87 7.80 21.63 -8.93
N ALA A 88 9.11 21.42 -8.90
CA ALA A 88 10.06 22.19 -9.69
C ALA A 88 10.11 21.77 -11.17
N VAL A 89 9.81 20.49 -11.48
CA VAL A 89 9.90 19.91 -12.83
C VAL A 89 8.96 20.56 -13.86
N PRO A 90 7.67 20.88 -13.59
CA PRO A 90 6.73 21.36 -14.60
C PRO A 90 7.18 22.59 -15.39
N LYS A 91 8.02 23.44 -14.79
CA LYS A 91 8.58 24.62 -15.47
C LYS A 91 9.47 24.23 -16.65
N PHE A 92 10.09 23.06 -16.63
CA PHE A 92 11.13 22.63 -17.57
C PHE A 92 10.74 21.44 -18.44
N ILE A 93 9.69 20.72 -18.06
CA ILE A 93 9.25 19.51 -18.79
C ILE A 93 8.90 19.88 -20.24
N PHE A 94 9.45 19.14 -21.19
CA PHE A 94 9.28 19.36 -22.65
C PHE A 94 9.70 20.75 -23.18
N GLN A 95 10.45 21.55 -22.40
CA GLN A 95 11.06 22.78 -22.92
C GLN A 95 12.19 22.46 -23.92
N ALA A 96 13.01 21.46 -23.63
CA ALA A 96 13.97 20.93 -24.59
C ALA A 96 13.22 20.14 -25.69
N LYS A 97 13.47 20.51 -26.94
CA LYS A 97 12.69 20.01 -28.10
C LYS A 97 13.33 18.75 -28.70
N GLY A 98 12.51 17.95 -29.35
CA GLY A 98 12.98 16.76 -30.06
C GLY A 98 11.90 15.71 -30.27
N SER A 99 12.31 14.57 -30.83
CA SER A 99 11.43 13.44 -31.16
C SER A 99 11.14 12.56 -29.93
N GLY A 100 10.00 11.90 -29.92
CA GLY A 100 9.62 10.92 -28.90
C GLY A 100 9.49 11.55 -27.51
N LYS A 101 10.23 11.01 -26.53
CA LYS A 101 10.22 11.49 -25.13
C LYS A 101 11.25 12.60 -24.85
N SER A 102 11.80 13.23 -25.90
CA SER A 102 12.77 14.33 -25.75
C SER A 102 12.25 15.42 -24.81
N GLY A 103 13.08 15.86 -23.88
CA GLY A 103 12.74 16.90 -22.93
C GLY A 103 11.84 16.46 -21.76
N LEU A 104 11.47 15.19 -21.66
CA LEU A 104 10.81 14.66 -20.47
C LEU A 104 11.78 14.77 -19.29
N ILE A 105 11.30 15.28 -18.17
CA ILE A 105 11.91 15.16 -16.85
C ILE A 105 10.83 14.61 -15.94
N GLY A 106 11.09 13.53 -15.22
CA GLY A 106 10.08 12.86 -14.39
C GLY A 106 10.67 12.30 -13.10
N ILE A 107 9.89 12.38 -12.04
CA ILE A 107 10.12 11.74 -10.75
C ILE A 107 8.82 11.07 -10.29
N SER A 108 8.87 10.27 -9.24
CA SER A 108 7.70 9.66 -8.61
C SER A 108 6.57 10.67 -8.38
N ARG A 109 5.34 10.26 -8.73
CA ARG A 109 4.14 11.07 -8.51
C ARG A 109 3.50 10.67 -7.20
N CYS A 110 3.67 11.48 -6.16
CA CYS A 110 3.12 11.20 -4.84
C CYS A 110 1.61 11.52 -4.78
N GLY A 111 0.83 10.60 -4.19
CA GLY A 111 -0.57 10.79 -3.81
C GLY A 111 -0.71 11.61 -2.52
N GLN A 112 -1.77 11.36 -1.74
CA GLN A 112 -1.98 12.02 -0.44
C GLN A 112 -1.23 11.30 0.69
N GLU A 113 -0.86 10.04 0.47
CA GLU A 113 -0.16 9.20 1.41
C GLU A 113 1.35 9.50 1.42
N VAL A 114 1.95 9.43 2.60
CA VAL A 114 3.41 9.54 2.80
C VAL A 114 4.00 8.14 2.70
N LEU A 115 4.80 7.90 1.66
CA LEU A 115 5.40 6.60 1.39
C LEU A 115 6.92 6.72 1.26
N ASP A 116 7.65 5.76 1.84
CA ASP A 116 9.06 5.59 1.53
C ASP A 116 9.22 5.19 0.06
N ARG A 117 10.12 5.87 -0.68
CA ARG A 117 10.30 5.68 -2.12
C ARG A 117 11.76 5.60 -2.49
N THR A 118 12.07 4.71 -3.41
CA THR A 118 13.43 4.65 -3.98
C THR A 118 13.80 5.88 -4.82
N ALA A 119 12.82 6.73 -5.16
CA ALA A 119 13.09 8.00 -5.85
C ALA A 119 13.90 8.98 -5.01
N PHE A 120 13.79 8.92 -3.69
CA PHE A 120 14.54 9.78 -2.79
C PHE A 120 15.01 8.99 -1.56
N GLU A 121 16.29 8.98 -1.30
CA GLU A 121 16.90 8.31 -0.16
C GLU A 121 17.81 9.28 0.61
N ILE A 122 17.75 9.22 1.94
CA ILE A 122 18.66 9.91 2.84
C ILE A 122 19.44 8.86 3.61
N LYS A 123 20.76 8.87 3.42
CA LYS A 123 21.67 7.98 4.13
C LYS A 123 22.77 8.79 4.80
N ASP A 124 22.85 8.71 6.12
CA ASP A 124 23.83 9.46 6.95
C ASP A 124 23.82 10.98 6.68
N GLY A 125 22.68 11.50 6.21
CA GLY A 125 22.47 12.89 5.84
C GLY A 125 22.82 13.25 4.39
N ASP A 126 23.46 12.36 3.63
CA ASP A 126 23.62 12.49 2.19
C ASP A 126 22.29 12.23 1.50
N LEU A 127 21.94 13.07 0.53
CA LEU A 127 20.73 12.94 -0.27
C LEU A 127 21.04 12.23 -1.58
N LEU A 128 20.17 11.32 -1.98
CA LEU A 128 20.19 10.69 -3.30
C LEU A 128 18.79 10.77 -3.91
N VAL A 129 18.63 11.53 -5.00
CA VAL A 129 17.40 11.62 -5.76
C VAL A 129 17.56 10.94 -7.11
N ARG A 130 16.62 10.06 -7.49
CA ARG A 130 16.56 9.36 -8.77
C ARG A 130 15.38 9.87 -9.58
N PHE A 131 15.65 10.12 -10.86
CA PHE A 131 14.64 10.69 -11.76
C PHE A 131 14.90 10.24 -13.20
N GLU A 132 13.97 10.53 -14.09
CA GLU A 132 14.02 10.18 -15.49
C GLU A 132 14.24 11.39 -16.37
N VAL A 133 15.01 11.22 -17.45
CA VAL A 133 15.22 12.24 -18.47
C VAL A 133 15.09 11.62 -19.86
N GLY A 134 14.22 12.18 -20.69
CA GLY A 134 14.15 11.87 -22.12
C GLY A 134 15.23 12.61 -22.87
N PHE A 135 16.27 11.92 -23.31
CA PHE A 135 17.39 12.54 -24.03
C PHE A 135 16.95 13.02 -25.41
N PRO A 136 17.19 14.31 -25.76
CA PRO A 136 16.71 14.92 -26.98
C PRO A 136 17.32 14.35 -28.26
N ALA A 137 16.49 14.21 -29.30
CA ALA A 137 16.91 13.78 -30.63
C ALA A 137 16.09 14.45 -31.71
N ASN A 138 16.69 14.61 -32.90
CA ASN A 138 16.01 14.92 -34.16
C ASN A 138 15.87 13.60 -34.94
N GLY A 139 14.66 13.02 -34.99
CA GLY A 139 14.48 11.64 -35.41
C GLY A 139 15.24 10.68 -34.46
N ARG A 140 16.30 10.02 -34.96
CA ARG A 140 17.22 9.17 -34.18
C ARG A 140 18.65 9.73 -34.13
N THR A 141 18.79 11.02 -34.36
CA THR A 141 20.06 11.73 -34.35
C THR A 141 20.16 12.58 -33.08
N ILE A 142 21.30 12.53 -32.41
CA ILE A 142 21.55 13.27 -31.16
C ILE A 142 21.37 14.78 -31.36
N ASN A 143 20.61 15.41 -30.46
CA ASN A 143 20.53 16.86 -30.29
C ASN A 143 21.24 17.27 -28.99
N ALA A 144 22.56 17.46 -29.06
CA ALA A 144 23.39 17.77 -27.89
C ALA A 144 23.05 19.15 -27.28
N PHE A 145 22.64 20.11 -28.08
CA PHE A 145 22.30 21.46 -27.58
C PHE A 145 21.06 21.43 -26.66
N GLU A 146 20.05 20.64 -27.01
CA GLU A 146 18.86 20.51 -26.18
C GLU A 146 19.14 19.71 -24.90
N LEU A 147 19.99 18.65 -24.97
CA LEU A 147 20.38 17.92 -23.75
C LEU A 147 21.26 18.80 -22.86
N ARG A 148 22.10 19.65 -23.41
CA ARG A 148 22.88 20.62 -22.65
C ARG A 148 21.99 21.54 -21.80
N LYS A 149 20.90 22.07 -22.37
CA LYS A 149 19.94 22.86 -21.60
C LYS A 149 19.40 22.08 -20.38
N ILE A 150 19.04 20.80 -20.59
CA ILE A 150 18.54 19.95 -19.47
C ILE A 150 19.61 19.80 -18.40
N LEU A 151 20.82 19.38 -18.78
CA LEU A 151 21.86 19.01 -17.81
C LEU A 151 22.50 20.20 -17.11
N PHE A 152 22.64 21.35 -17.81
CA PHE A 152 23.42 22.50 -17.32
C PHE A 152 22.59 23.73 -16.96
N GLU A 153 21.29 23.77 -17.31
CA GLU A 153 20.42 24.89 -17.00
C GLU A 153 19.22 24.43 -16.14
N TYR A 154 18.48 23.39 -16.59
CA TYR A 154 17.23 22.96 -15.92
C TYR A 154 17.50 22.15 -14.66
N LEU A 155 18.35 21.14 -14.70
CA LEU A 155 18.65 20.30 -13.53
C LEU A 155 19.32 21.09 -12.40
N PRO A 156 20.29 22.00 -12.65
CA PRO A 156 20.81 22.87 -11.59
C PRO A 156 19.72 23.71 -10.90
N GLU A 157 18.78 24.29 -11.66
CA GLU A 157 17.70 25.08 -11.08
C GLU A 157 16.70 24.21 -10.29
N ILE A 158 16.38 23.00 -10.79
CA ILE A 158 15.54 22.04 -10.06
C ILE A 158 16.23 21.64 -8.75
N ALA A 159 17.52 21.30 -8.80
CA ALA A 159 18.30 20.91 -7.62
C ALA A 159 18.38 22.06 -6.60
N ASP A 160 18.64 23.28 -7.06
CA ASP A 160 18.72 24.46 -6.18
C ASP A 160 17.39 24.71 -5.45
N ARG A 161 16.28 24.58 -6.13
CA ARG A 161 14.94 24.79 -5.56
C ARG A 161 14.46 23.68 -4.62
N SER A 162 15.02 22.48 -4.69
CA SER A 162 14.42 21.31 -4.03
C SER A 162 15.34 20.52 -3.11
N LEU A 163 16.67 20.67 -3.20
CA LEU A 163 17.61 19.78 -2.51
C LEU A 163 18.43 20.45 -1.41
N TYR A 164 18.30 21.77 -1.22
CA TYR A 164 19.05 22.51 -0.22
C TYR A 164 18.12 23.13 0.82
N TYR A 165 18.34 22.80 2.10
CA TYR A 165 17.49 23.27 3.20
C TYR A 165 17.32 24.79 3.24
N LYS A 166 18.37 25.54 2.94
CA LYS A 166 18.35 27.01 2.91
C LYS A 166 17.39 27.60 1.88
N ASN A 167 17.08 26.86 0.80
CA ASN A 167 16.25 27.32 -0.32
C ASN A 167 14.79 26.85 -0.20
N LEU A 168 14.48 25.99 0.79
CA LEU A 168 13.14 25.53 1.09
C LEU A 168 12.44 26.40 2.12
N ASN A 169 11.12 26.34 2.15
CA ASN A 169 10.36 26.88 3.26
C ASN A 169 10.60 26.03 4.52
N GLN A 170 11.51 26.46 5.37
CA GLN A 170 11.94 25.72 6.56
C GLN A 170 10.78 25.44 7.53
N GLN A 171 9.78 26.33 7.59
CA GLN A 171 8.59 26.13 8.43
C GLN A 171 7.71 24.99 7.88
N GLU A 172 7.57 24.86 6.56
CA GLU A 172 6.84 23.74 5.95
C GLU A 172 7.57 22.42 6.15
N VAL A 173 8.91 22.41 6.01
CA VAL A 173 9.72 21.22 6.32
C VAL A 173 9.50 20.80 7.77
N LYS A 174 9.61 21.75 8.72
CA LYS A 174 9.40 21.49 10.15
C LYS A 174 8.00 20.94 10.41
N LYS A 175 6.95 21.56 9.88
CA LYS A 175 5.56 21.08 10.02
C LYS A 175 5.35 19.67 9.46
N CYS A 176 6.02 19.33 8.37
CA CYS A 176 5.96 17.99 7.81
C CYS A 176 6.54 16.95 8.77
N ILE A 177 7.67 17.26 9.41
CA ILE A 177 8.31 16.37 10.41
C ILE A 177 7.44 16.27 11.68
N GLU A 178 6.95 17.40 12.19
CA GLU A 178 6.07 17.46 13.36
C GLU A 178 4.80 16.63 13.16
N LEU A 179 4.18 16.71 11.98
CA LEU A 179 3.01 15.89 11.64
C LEU A 179 3.36 14.40 11.63
N ALA A 180 4.49 14.02 11.06
CA ALA A 180 4.90 12.61 11.04
C ALA A 180 5.16 12.06 12.45
N GLU A 181 5.67 12.88 13.37
CA GLU A 181 5.83 12.52 14.79
C GLU A 181 4.49 12.36 15.49
N ASP A 182 3.56 13.28 15.27
CA ASP A 182 2.21 13.20 15.82
C ASP A 182 1.50 11.92 15.34
N GLN A 183 1.60 11.60 14.04
CA GLN A 183 1.02 10.39 13.47
C GLN A 183 1.69 9.12 14.02
N HIS A 184 3.01 9.13 14.17
CA HIS A 184 3.75 8.02 14.79
C HIS A 184 3.36 7.83 16.25
N TYR A 185 3.19 8.93 17.00
CA TYR A 185 2.72 8.89 18.38
C TYR A 185 1.33 8.25 18.48
N ILE A 186 0.37 8.66 17.65
CA ILE A 186 -0.97 8.06 17.63
C ILE A 186 -0.89 6.55 17.41
N ARG A 187 -0.10 6.07 16.42
CA ARG A 187 0.07 4.61 16.19
C ARG A 187 0.55 3.87 17.42
N ARG A 188 1.47 4.45 18.18
CA ARG A 188 1.94 3.85 19.45
C ARG A 188 0.86 3.87 20.52
N GLU A 189 0.08 4.94 20.60
CA GLU A 189 -1.03 5.06 21.55
C GLU A 189 -2.16 4.08 21.22
N LEU A 190 -2.43 3.77 19.95
CA LEU A 190 -3.39 2.71 19.58
C LEU A 190 -3.07 1.41 20.34
N THR A 191 -1.84 0.93 20.23
CA THR A 191 -1.42 -0.32 20.89
C THR A 191 -1.54 -0.23 22.42
N LYS A 192 -1.10 0.87 23.03
CA LYS A 192 -1.13 1.04 24.49
C LYS A 192 -2.55 1.10 25.06
N ARG A 193 -3.48 1.70 24.31
CA ARG A 193 -4.88 1.88 24.72
C ARG A 193 -5.79 0.76 24.23
N ARG A 194 -5.23 -0.27 23.59
CA ARG A 194 -5.99 -1.36 22.96
C ARG A 194 -7.04 -0.83 21.96
N LEU A 195 -6.60 0.09 21.11
CA LEU A 195 -7.39 0.63 20.00
C LEU A 195 -6.87 0.07 18.69
N ILE A 196 -7.77 -0.14 17.75
CA ILE A 196 -7.43 -0.59 16.40
C ILE A 196 -7.36 0.57 15.41
N ALA A 197 -8.08 1.63 15.69
CA ALA A 197 -8.08 2.85 14.89
C ALA A 197 -8.43 4.10 15.72
N PHE A 198 -8.04 5.25 15.18
CA PHE A 198 -8.41 6.57 15.70
C PHE A 198 -8.84 7.48 14.55
N VAL A 199 -9.95 8.19 14.72
CA VAL A 199 -10.47 9.17 13.76
C VAL A 199 -10.66 10.50 14.49
N ALA A 200 -9.80 11.48 14.22
CA ALA A 200 -9.86 12.77 14.89
C ALA A 200 -11.12 13.57 14.50
N ASN A 201 -11.67 14.29 15.47
CA ASN A 201 -12.71 15.28 15.24
C ASN A 201 -12.20 16.36 14.27
N GLY A 202 -13.05 16.78 13.34
CA GLY A 202 -12.69 17.74 12.30
C GLY A 202 -12.09 17.09 11.03
N SER A 203 -11.86 15.78 11.00
CA SER A 203 -11.37 15.09 9.80
C SER A 203 -12.38 15.18 8.65
N ILE A 204 -11.88 15.36 7.42
CA ILE A 204 -12.67 15.35 6.18
C ILE A 204 -12.50 13.99 5.51
N LEU A 205 -13.48 13.11 5.74
CA LEU A 205 -13.40 11.72 5.28
C LEU A 205 -13.69 11.56 3.78
N PRO A 206 -14.69 12.24 3.17
CA PRO A 206 -15.02 12.05 1.77
C PRO A 206 -14.00 12.70 0.84
N ARG A 207 -13.85 12.13 -0.35
CA ARG A 207 -13.04 12.65 -1.46
C ARG A 207 -13.90 13.42 -2.45
N GLU A 208 -13.27 14.33 -3.19
CA GLU A 208 -13.92 15.21 -4.16
C GLU A 208 -14.70 14.42 -5.24
N SER A 209 -14.16 13.25 -5.65
CA SER A 209 -14.81 12.33 -6.59
C SER A 209 -14.22 10.91 -6.44
N GLY A 210 -14.82 9.93 -7.12
CA GLY A 210 -14.32 8.54 -7.13
C GLY A 210 -12.92 8.37 -7.73
N VAL A 211 -12.42 9.36 -8.48
CA VAL A 211 -11.08 9.34 -9.11
C VAL A 211 -10.12 10.37 -8.51
N SER A 212 -10.62 11.24 -7.62
CA SER A 212 -9.80 12.25 -6.94
C SER A 212 -9.45 11.81 -5.53
N GLN A 213 -8.19 11.96 -5.16
CA GLN A 213 -7.74 11.74 -3.78
C GLN A 213 -7.84 12.99 -2.90
N LYS A 214 -8.24 14.13 -3.47
CA LYS A 214 -8.36 15.39 -2.73
C LYS A 214 -9.57 15.37 -1.79
N PRO A 215 -9.49 16.04 -0.62
CA PRO A 215 -10.63 16.15 0.29
C PRO A 215 -11.79 16.90 -0.38
N MET A 216 -13.02 16.46 -0.11
CA MET A 216 -14.23 17.10 -0.61
C MET A 216 -14.43 18.46 0.08
N LYS A 217 -14.57 19.52 -0.70
CA LYS A 217 -14.85 20.86 -0.17
C LYS A 217 -16.28 20.93 0.35
N GLY A 218 -16.47 21.56 1.51
CA GLY A 218 -17.79 21.71 2.13
C GLY A 218 -18.39 20.42 2.70
N ALA A 219 -17.60 19.34 2.83
CA ALA A 219 -18.05 18.12 3.48
C ALA A 219 -18.29 18.34 4.98
N ILE A 220 -19.19 17.55 5.54
CA ILE A 220 -19.40 17.49 6.98
C ILE A 220 -18.13 16.91 7.62
N ALA A 221 -17.54 17.65 8.54
CA ALA A 221 -16.38 17.19 9.30
C ALA A 221 -16.80 16.05 10.26
N PHE A 222 -15.91 15.10 10.44
CA PHE A 222 -16.14 13.98 11.34
C PHE A 222 -16.23 14.46 12.80
N GLU A 223 -17.15 13.87 13.55
CA GLU A 223 -17.35 14.10 14.97
C GLU A 223 -17.55 12.75 15.67
N ALA A 224 -16.80 12.51 16.73
CA ALA A 224 -16.85 11.27 17.50
C ALA A 224 -18.12 11.21 18.36
N PRO A 225 -18.76 10.03 18.52
CA PRO A 225 -19.74 9.82 19.59
C PRO A 225 -19.07 10.00 20.96
N GLU A 226 -19.75 10.65 21.92
CA GLU A 226 -19.19 10.91 23.26
C GLU A 226 -18.68 9.66 23.96
N SER A 227 -19.39 8.55 23.83
CA SER A 227 -19.04 7.25 24.45
C SER A 227 -17.74 6.64 23.92
N MET A 228 -17.32 7.02 22.71
CA MET A 228 -16.08 6.54 22.06
C MET A 228 -15.04 7.65 21.88
N GLU A 229 -15.33 8.87 22.40
CA GLU A 229 -14.36 9.97 22.31
C GLU A 229 -13.17 9.70 23.22
N VAL A 230 -11.98 9.77 22.65
CA VAL A 230 -10.70 9.71 23.36
C VAL A 230 -9.91 10.99 23.11
N GLU A 231 -9.23 11.48 24.16
CA GLU A 231 -8.29 12.59 24.06
C GLU A 231 -6.87 12.05 24.03
N MET A 232 -6.06 12.57 23.11
CA MET A 232 -4.63 12.31 23.03
C MET A 232 -3.87 13.64 23.05
N GLU A 233 -2.76 13.69 23.79
CA GLU A 233 -1.85 14.84 23.80
C GLU A 233 -0.67 14.54 22.90
N LEU A 234 -0.70 15.14 21.70
CA LEU A 234 0.31 14.92 20.68
C LEU A 234 1.57 15.76 20.96
N PRO A 235 2.74 15.30 20.54
CA PRO A 235 4.00 16.01 20.77
C PRO A 235 4.04 17.45 20.25
N HIS A 236 3.38 17.72 19.13
CA HIS A 236 3.45 19.03 18.47
C HIS A 236 2.10 19.74 18.34
N ARG A 237 1.04 19.03 18.02
CA ARG A 237 -0.29 19.61 17.86
C ARG A 237 -0.97 19.91 19.22
N GLY A 238 -0.50 19.30 20.30
CA GLY A 238 -1.15 19.36 21.61
C GLY A 238 -2.37 18.42 21.67
N LYS A 239 -3.38 18.79 22.44
CA LYS A 239 -4.56 17.95 22.67
C LYS A 239 -5.43 17.85 21.43
N ILE A 240 -5.75 16.61 21.04
CA ILE A 240 -6.76 16.30 20.03
C ILE A 240 -7.78 15.32 20.60
N LYS A 241 -9.00 15.43 20.13
CA LYS A 241 -10.11 14.52 20.45
C LYS A 241 -10.57 13.82 19.20
N GLY A 242 -11.07 12.60 19.34
CA GLY A 242 -11.59 11.83 18.24
C GLY A 242 -12.13 10.48 18.70
N MET A 243 -12.71 9.74 17.77
CA MET A 243 -13.22 8.40 18.02
C MET A 243 -12.06 7.40 18.08
N GLY A 244 -11.91 6.74 19.23
CA GLY A 244 -11.07 5.56 19.36
C GLY A 244 -11.91 4.30 19.13
N ILE A 245 -11.56 3.50 18.13
CA ILE A 245 -12.20 2.20 17.86
C ILE A 245 -11.44 1.14 18.66
N PRO A 246 -12.05 0.50 19.68
CA PRO A 246 -11.38 -0.51 20.49
C PRO A 246 -11.06 -1.79 19.69
N GLU A 247 -10.15 -2.60 20.24
CA GLU A 247 -10.01 -4.00 19.81
C GLU A 247 -11.34 -4.73 20.04
N GLY A 248 -11.66 -5.68 19.15
CA GLY A 248 -12.92 -6.42 19.18
C GLY A 248 -13.65 -6.35 17.84
N ILE A 249 -14.95 -6.57 17.87
CA ILE A 249 -15.81 -6.56 16.69
C ILE A 249 -16.66 -5.29 16.70
N THR A 250 -16.34 -4.36 15.80
CA THR A 250 -17.09 -3.12 15.60
C THR A 250 -17.94 -3.23 14.34
N LEU A 251 -19.26 -3.04 14.50
CA LEU A 251 -20.22 -3.02 13.41
C LEU A 251 -20.59 -1.57 13.07
N ILE A 252 -20.55 -1.21 11.79
CA ILE A 252 -20.97 0.10 11.28
C ILE A 252 -22.24 -0.10 10.44
N VAL A 253 -23.38 0.44 10.91
CA VAL A 253 -24.67 0.30 10.25
C VAL A 253 -25.24 1.65 9.82
N GLY A 254 -26.33 1.65 9.07
CA GLY A 254 -27.04 2.85 8.62
C GLY A 254 -27.58 2.68 7.20
N GLY A 255 -28.41 3.61 6.79
CA GLY A 255 -28.99 3.61 5.44
C GLY A 255 -27.98 3.76 4.31
N GLY A 256 -28.43 3.52 3.09
CA GLY A 256 -27.62 3.81 1.90
C GLY A 256 -27.25 5.30 1.84
N TYR A 257 -26.05 5.61 1.35
CA TYR A 257 -25.51 6.98 1.19
C TYR A 257 -25.27 7.79 2.47
N HIS A 258 -25.38 7.20 3.66
CA HIS A 258 -25.14 7.88 4.94
C HIS A 258 -23.66 7.95 5.36
N GLY A 259 -22.72 7.46 4.52
CA GLY A 259 -21.29 7.62 4.75
C GLY A 259 -20.57 6.40 5.33
N LYS A 260 -21.22 5.25 5.51
CA LYS A 260 -20.61 4.01 6.02
C LYS A 260 -19.31 3.61 5.27
N SER A 261 -19.42 3.41 3.96
CA SER A 261 -18.27 3.02 3.13
C SER A 261 -17.21 4.13 3.05
N THR A 262 -17.59 5.41 3.24
CA THR A 262 -16.65 6.53 3.33
C THR A 262 -15.81 6.45 4.60
N LEU A 263 -16.41 6.14 5.74
CA LEU A 263 -15.69 5.92 7.00
C LEU A 263 -14.78 4.71 6.87
N LEU A 264 -15.30 3.58 6.37
CA LEU A 264 -14.49 2.37 6.16
C LEU A 264 -13.30 2.62 5.22
N LYS A 265 -13.51 3.38 4.12
CA LYS A 265 -12.43 3.73 3.18
C LYS A 265 -11.39 4.66 3.81
N ALA A 266 -11.78 5.53 4.71
CA ALA A 266 -10.83 6.34 5.45
C ALA A 266 -10.00 5.49 6.42
N LEU A 267 -10.63 4.54 7.13
CA LEU A 267 -9.94 3.57 7.98
C LEU A 267 -9.01 2.65 7.18
N GLU A 268 -9.45 2.20 6.00
CA GLU A 268 -8.65 1.37 5.09
C GLU A 268 -7.35 2.07 4.65
N GLN A 269 -7.40 3.38 4.37
CA GLN A 269 -6.24 4.18 3.98
C GLN A 269 -5.44 4.69 5.20
N GLY A 270 -6.04 4.73 6.38
CA GLY A 270 -5.40 5.11 7.64
C GLY A 270 -4.23 4.22 8.09
N ILE A 271 -3.97 3.11 7.38
CA ILE A 271 -2.75 2.31 7.52
C ILE A 271 -1.49 3.08 7.10
N TYR A 272 -1.64 4.08 6.24
CA TYR A 272 -0.58 5.01 5.83
C TYR A 272 -0.71 6.35 6.55
N ASN A 273 0.40 7.07 6.66
CA ASN A 273 0.38 8.47 7.05
C ASN A 273 -0.07 9.33 5.86
N HIS A 274 -0.73 10.45 6.14
CA HIS A 274 -1.23 11.37 5.12
C HIS A 274 -0.55 12.73 5.24
N VAL A 275 -0.41 13.45 4.11
CA VAL A 275 0.18 14.79 4.10
C VAL A 275 -0.74 15.82 4.75
N ALA A 276 -0.18 16.93 5.19
CA ALA A 276 -0.94 18.05 5.73
C ALA A 276 -1.95 18.60 4.71
N GLY A 277 -3.17 18.89 5.15
CA GLY A 277 -4.25 19.41 4.32
C GLY A 277 -5.01 18.33 3.54
N ASP A 278 -4.72 17.06 3.79
CA ASP A 278 -5.48 15.93 3.21
C ASP A 278 -6.86 15.73 3.86
N GLY A 279 -7.06 16.24 5.07
CA GLY A 279 -8.26 16.04 5.87
C GLY A 279 -8.34 14.68 6.58
N ARG A 280 -7.44 13.75 6.30
CA ARG A 280 -7.32 12.44 6.97
C ARG A 280 -5.99 12.29 7.70
N GLU A 281 -5.28 13.39 7.96
CA GLU A 281 -3.96 13.38 8.60
C GLU A 281 -3.96 12.64 9.94
N TYR A 282 -5.07 12.71 10.65
CA TYR A 282 -5.25 12.08 11.94
C TYR A 282 -6.31 10.98 11.93
N VAL A 283 -6.50 10.34 10.79
CA VAL A 283 -7.21 9.07 10.64
C VAL A 283 -6.16 7.97 10.59
N ILE A 284 -5.96 7.29 11.70
CA ILE A 284 -4.88 6.32 11.85
C ILE A 284 -5.49 4.96 12.21
N THR A 285 -5.16 3.95 11.44
CA THR A 285 -5.56 2.55 11.66
C THR A 285 -4.30 1.70 11.88
N SER A 286 -4.44 0.58 12.57
CA SER A 286 -3.36 -0.41 12.67
C SER A 286 -2.76 -0.68 11.28
N ASP A 287 -1.45 -0.59 11.17
CA ASP A 287 -0.73 -0.71 9.89
C ASP A 287 -0.81 -2.12 9.27
N THR A 288 -1.18 -3.13 10.08
CA THR A 288 -1.41 -4.50 9.64
C THR A 288 -2.87 -4.79 9.27
N ALA A 289 -3.78 -3.81 9.34
CA ALA A 289 -5.17 -3.98 8.96
C ALA A 289 -5.31 -4.37 7.47
N MET A 290 -6.18 -5.33 7.17
CA MET A 290 -6.41 -5.82 5.82
C MET A 290 -7.89 -5.71 5.42
N LYS A 291 -8.12 -5.18 4.22
CA LYS A 291 -9.43 -5.20 3.58
C LYS A 291 -9.72 -6.60 3.04
N ILE A 292 -10.85 -7.16 3.44
CA ILE A 292 -11.33 -8.48 3.00
C ILE A 292 -12.56 -8.30 2.11
N ARG A 293 -12.60 -9.05 1.01
CA ARG A 293 -13.72 -9.09 0.07
C ARG A 293 -13.77 -10.42 -0.69
N ALA A 294 -14.85 -10.65 -1.41
CA ALA A 294 -14.95 -11.71 -2.39
C ALA A 294 -14.21 -11.33 -3.70
N GLU A 295 -13.59 -12.30 -4.35
CA GLU A 295 -12.85 -12.15 -5.61
C GLU A 295 -13.11 -13.36 -6.52
N ASP A 296 -14.22 -13.33 -7.25
CA ASP A 296 -14.55 -14.41 -8.19
C ASP A 296 -13.44 -14.58 -9.23
N GLY A 297 -13.07 -15.82 -9.50
CA GLY A 297 -12.07 -16.18 -10.51
C GLY A 297 -10.62 -16.07 -10.07
N ARG A 298 -10.32 -15.71 -8.80
CA ARG A 298 -8.92 -15.72 -8.33
C ARG A 298 -8.41 -17.15 -8.12
N CYS A 299 -7.09 -17.34 -8.24
CA CYS A 299 -6.47 -18.59 -7.81
C CYS A 299 -6.33 -18.66 -6.28
N VAL A 300 -6.37 -19.87 -5.75
CA VAL A 300 -6.04 -20.20 -4.36
C VAL A 300 -5.05 -21.35 -4.39
N SER A 301 -3.93 -21.21 -3.69
CA SER A 301 -2.82 -22.16 -3.79
C SER A 301 -2.44 -22.73 -2.42
N HIS A 302 -2.81 -23.97 -2.16
CA HIS A 302 -2.38 -24.77 -1.00
C HIS A 302 -2.62 -24.06 0.35
N ILE A 303 -3.83 -23.55 0.57
CA ILE A 303 -4.22 -22.90 1.83
C ILE A 303 -5.32 -23.68 2.54
N ASN A 304 -5.27 -23.71 3.87
CA ASN A 304 -6.30 -24.34 4.68
C ASN A 304 -7.53 -23.44 4.79
N ILE A 305 -8.59 -23.75 4.05
CA ILE A 305 -9.87 -23.04 4.11
C ILE A 305 -10.90 -23.76 5.00
N SER A 306 -10.52 -24.87 5.63
CA SER A 306 -11.42 -25.68 6.46
C SER A 306 -12.06 -24.93 7.65
N PRO A 307 -11.51 -23.83 8.19
CA PRO A 307 -12.24 -23.01 9.15
C PRO A 307 -13.58 -22.46 8.62
N PHE A 308 -13.73 -22.36 7.30
CA PHE A 308 -14.91 -21.79 6.66
C PHE A 308 -15.58 -22.74 5.65
N ILE A 309 -14.84 -23.65 5.06
CA ILE A 309 -15.37 -24.53 3.99
C ILE A 309 -14.91 -25.96 4.24
N ASN A 310 -15.88 -26.86 4.43
CA ASN A 310 -15.65 -28.27 4.71
C ASN A 310 -16.54 -29.15 3.81
N ASP A 311 -16.22 -30.42 3.74
CA ASP A 311 -17.06 -31.47 3.14
C ASP A 311 -17.61 -31.09 1.75
N LEU A 312 -16.74 -30.57 0.88
CA LEU A 312 -17.13 -30.20 -0.48
C LEU A 312 -17.69 -31.40 -1.23
N PRO A 313 -18.83 -31.27 -1.95
CA PRO A 313 -19.45 -32.38 -2.72
C PRO A 313 -18.50 -33.03 -3.72
N ASN A 314 -17.53 -32.28 -4.25
CA ASN A 314 -16.50 -32.78 -5.17
C ASN A 314 -15.30 -33.45 -4.47
N LYS A 315 -15.35 -33.56 -3.13
CA LYS A 315 -14.31 -34.17 -2.27
C LYS A 315 -12.91 -33.51 -2.41
N LYS A 316 -12.83 -32.24 -2.85
CA LYS A 316 -11.57 -31.51 -2.83
C LYS A 316 -11.10 -31.31 -1.39
N ASP A 317 -9.80 -31.46 -1.18
CA ASP A 317 -9.16 -31.21 0.11
C ASP A 317 -9.30 -29.73 0.48
N THR A 318 -9.85 -29.43 1.64
CA THR A 318 -10.06 -28.07 2.16
C THR A 318 -8.96 -27.65 3.14
N VAL A 319 -8.15 -28.61 3.61
CA VAL A 319 -6.97 -28.33 4.46
C VAL A 319 -5.76 -27.92 3.60
N ASN A 320 -5.62 -28.55 2.43
CA ASN A 320 -4.62 -28.18 1.43
C ASN A 320 -5.31 -27.77 0.12
N PHE A 321 -6.07 -26.68 0.18
CA PHE A 321 -6.97 -26.32 -0.92
C PHE A 321 -6.22 -25.65 -2.07
N PHE A 322 -6.49 -26.15 -3.28
CA PHE A 322 -5.97 -25.59 -4.53
C PHE A 322 -7.10 -25.43 -5.57
N THR A 323 -7.13 -24.26 -6.21
CA THR A 323 -7.97 -24.01 -7.39
C THR A 323 -7.41 -22.86 -8.22
N GLU A 324 -7.57 -22.93 -9.52
CA GLU A 324 -7.23 -21.82 -10.44
C GLU A 324 -8.36 -20.79 -10.54
N ASP A 325 -9.59 -21.17 -10.15
CA ASP A 325 -10.81 -20.39 -10.33
C ASP A 325 -11.72 -20.57 -9.11
N ALA A 326 -11.58 -19.69 -8.13
CA ALA A 326 -12.36 -19.71 -6.90
C ALA A 326 -13.66 -18.94 -7.07
N SER A 327 -14.77 -19.49 -6.50
CA SER A 327 -16.01 -18.73 -6.31
C SER A 327 -15.83 -17.59 -5.30
N GLY A 328 -16.80 -16.70 -5.23
CA GLY A 328 -16.78 -15.58 -4.27
C GLY A 328 -16.60 -16.03 -2.82
N SER A 329 -17.37 -17.00 -2.34
CA SER A 329 -17.23 -17.54 -0.99
C SER A 329 -15.88 -18.22 -0.75
N THR A 330 -15.41 -19.02 -1.71
CA THR A 330 -14.11 -19.70 -1.61
C THR A 330 -12.95 -18.71 -1.59
N SER A 331 -12.99 -17.72 -2.46
CA SER A 331 -11.97 -16.64 -2.49
C SER A 331 -11.96 -15.81 -1.22
N GLN A 332 -13.14 -15.56 -0.65
CA GLN A 332 -13.25 -14.78 0.59
C GLN A 332 -12.77 -15.57 1.80
N ALA A 333 -13.08 -16.88 1.89
CA ALA A 333 -12.52 -17.79 2.89
C ALA A 333 -10.99 -17.76 2.84
N ALA A 334 -10.42 -17.94 1.64
CA ALA A 334 -8.98 -17.86 1.44
C ALA A 334 -8.40 -16.48 1.86
N ASN A 335 -9.06 -15.37 1.50
CA ASN A 335 -8.62 -14.02 1.89
C ASN A 335 -8.55 -13.84 3.40
N VAL A 336 -9.52 -14.38 4.17
CA VAL A 336 -9.50 -14.32 5.63
C VAL A 336 -8.32 -15.12 6.20
N VAL A 337 -8.15 -16.37 5.76
CA VAL A 337 -7.06 -17.23 6.26
C VAL A 337 -5.68 -16.66 5.88
N GLU A 338 -5.54 -16.15 4.66
CA GLU A 338 -4.31 -15.47 4.20
C GLU A 338 -4.00 -14.21 5.02
N ALA A 339 -5.02 -13.47 5.43
CA ALA A 339 -4.85 -12.33 6.34
C ALA A 339 -4.34 -12.77 7.72
N VAL A 340 -4.90 -13.86 8.27
CA VAL A 340 -4.40 -14.47 9.52
C VAL A 340 -2.94 -14.86 9.36
N GLN A 341 -2.57 -15.60 8.31
CA GLN A 341 -1.20 -16.02 8.00
C GLN A 341 -0.24 -14.83 7.90
N SER A 342 -0.68 -13.74 7.28
CA SER A 342 0.16 -12.53 7.12
C SER A 342 0.41 -11.75 8.42
N GLY A 343 -0.26 -12.13 9.52
CA GLY A 343 -0.21 -11.45 10.82
C GLY A 343 -1.07 -10.19 10.89
N ALA A 344 -2.18 -10.12 10.15
CA ALA A 344 -3.14 -9.03 10.28
C ALA A 344 -3.69 -8.94 11.71
N LYS A 345 -3.89 -7.72 12.21
CA LYS A 345 -4.51 -7.45 13.52
C LYS A 345 -5.92 -6.91 13.41
N CYS A 346 -6.34 -6.57 12.21
CA CYS A 346 -7.70 -6.10 11.94
C CYS A 346 -8.15 -6.51 10.54
N LEU A 347 -9.38 -6.97 10.42
CA LEU A 347 -10.07 -7.18 9.16
C LEU A 347 -11.07 -6.04 8.94
N LEU A 348 -10.98 -5.40 7.77
CA LEU A 348 -11.90 -4.37 7.32
C LEU A 348 -12.83 -4.99 6.28
N ILE A 349 -14.12 -5.03 6.56
CA ILE A 349 -15.10 -5.78 5.75
C ILE A 349 -16.25 -4.86 5.36
N ASP A 350 -16.62 -4.87 4.08
CA ASP A 350 -17.82 -4.22 3.58
C ASP A 350 -18.76 -5.30 3.02
N GLU A 351 -19.94 -5.45 3.63
CA GLU A 351 -20.92 -6.46 3.24
C GLU A 351 -21.22 -6.42 1.73
N ASP A 352 -21.29 -5.20 1.14
CA ASP A 352 -21.60 -5.01 -0.28
C ASP A 352 -20.55 -5.60 -1.23
N THR A 353 -19.33 -5.88 -0.73
CA THR A 353 -18.23 -6.49 -1.51
C THR A 353 -17.96 -7.94 -1.14
N CYS A 354 -18.82 -8.53 -0.32
CA CYS A 354 -18.68 -9.87 0.21
C CYS A 354 -19.64 -10.86 -0.46
N ALA A 355 -19.30 -12.15 -0.38
CA ALA A 355 -20.22 -13.22 -0.75
C ALA A 355 -21.24 -13.41 0.38
N THR A 356 -22.51 -13.18 0.10
CA THR A 356 -23.58 -13.19 1.13
C THR A 356 -23.63 -14.53 1.89
N ASN A 357 -23.55 -15.66 1.19
CA ASN A 357 -23.58 -17.00 1.79
C ASN A 357 -22.34 -17.32 2.64
N PHE A 358 -21.23 -16.63 2.42
CA PHE A 358 -20.06 -16.72 3.27
C PHE A 358 -20.24 -15.88 4.55
N MET A 359 -20.88 -14.71 4.45
CA MET A 359 -20.98 -13.80 5.59
C MET A 359 -22.01 -14.25 6.61
N VAL A 360 -23.21 -14.57 6.17
CA VAL A 360 -24.35 -14.92 7.02
C VAL A 360 -25.14 -16.05 6.39
N ARG A 361 -25.87 -16.77 7.22
CA ARG A 361 -26.87 -17.73 6.77
C ARG A 361 -28.23 -17.34 7.33
N ASP A 362 -29.19 -17.21 6.43
CA ASP A 362 -30.58 -16.91 6.78
C ASP A 362 -31.21 -18.02 7.64
N GLU A 363 -31.95 -17.66 8.68
CA GLU A 363 -32.56 -18.63 9.62
C GLU A 363 -33.55 -19.57 8.92
N LEU A 364 -34.31 -19.06 7.95
CA LEU A 364 -35.24 -19.88 7.19
C LEU A 364 -34.49 -20.88 6.31
N MET A 365 -33.41 -20.46 5.68
CA MET A 365 -32.53 -21.35 4.92
C MET A 365 -31.91 -22.43 5.83
N GLN A 366 -31.52 -22.07 7.06
CA GLN A 366 -30.99 -23.06 8.03
C GLN A 366 -32.04 -24.09 8.45
N ALA A 367 -33.32 -23.68 8.55
CA ALA A 367 -34.40 -24.56 8.89
C ALA A 367 -34.79 -25.53 7.77
N VAL A 368 -34.61 -25.12 6.51
CA VAL A 368 -34.99 -25.91 5.32
C VAL A 368 -33.84 -26.80 4.81
N VAL A 369 -32.63 -26.28 4.79
CA VAL A 369 -31.41 -27.00 4.34
C VAL A 369 -30.59 -27.36 5.56
N SER A 370 -30.43 -28.67 5.84
CA SER A 370 -29.69 -29.15 7.01
C SER A 370 -28.24 -28.65 7.00
N GLY A 371 -27.68 -28.32 8.17
CA GLY A 371 -26.29 -27.89 8.32
C GLY A 371 -25.25 -28.89 7.80
N GLU A 372 -25.58 -30.20 7.82
CA GLU A 372 -24.72 -31.29 7.31
C GLU A 372 -24.56 -31.27 5.77
N GLN A 373 -25.47 -30.59 5.05
CA GLN A 373 -25.43 -30.46 3.59
C GLN A 373 -24.79 -29.18 3.12
N GLU A 374 -24.44 -28.27 4.05
CA GLU A 374 -23.88 -26.96 3.73
C GLU A 374 -22.37 -26.93 4.02
N PRO A 375 -21.54 -26.86 2.98
CA PRO A 375 -20.09 -26.86 3.15
C PRO A 375 -19.54 -25.57 3.73
N ILE A 376 -20.33 -24.47 3.78
CA ILE A 376 -19.86 -23.17 4.22
C ILE A 376 -20.26 -22.91 5.67
N THR A 377 -19.28 -22.70 6.53
CA THR A 377 -19.45 -22.12 7.86
C THR A 377 -19.48 -20.61 7.75
N PRO A 378 -20.59 -19.93 8.06
CA PRO A 378 -20.69 -18.47 7.94
C PRO A 378 -19.64 -17.72 8.77
N PHE A 379 -19.16 -16.62 8.22
CA PHE A 379 -18.18 -15.75 8.88
C PHE A 379 -18.63 -15.30 10.28
N THR A 380 -19.93 -15.05 10.46
CA THR A 380 -20.51 -14.68 11.77
C THR A 380 -20.26 -15.71 12.85
N LEU A 381 -20.15 -17.01 12.52
CA LEU A 381 -19.85 -18.07 13.49
C LEU A 381 -18.36 -18.13 13.86
N GLN A 382 -17.48 -17.64 13.00
CA GLN A 382 -16.03 -17.64 13.22
C GLN A 382 -15.46 -16.31 13.70
N ALA A 383 -16.25 -15.25 13.66
CA ALA A 383 -15.79 -13.90 14.03
C ALA A 383 -15.30 -13.83 15.49
N GLY A 384 -16.00 -14.50 16.40
CA GLY A 384 -15.59 -14.62 17.80
C GLY A 384 -14.24 -15.32 17.97
N ASN A 385 -14.01 -16.43 17.24
CA ASN A 385 -12.74 -17.16 17.24
C ASN A 385 -11.58 -16.34 16.69
N LEU A 386 -11.81 -15.57 15.61
CA LEU A 386 -10.80 -14.67 15.05
C LEU A 386 -10.33 -13.65 16.09
N TYR A 387 -11.25 -13.07 16.86
CA TYR A 387 -10.86 -12.13 17.90
C TYR A 387 -10.28 -12.81 19.14
N GLN A 388 -11.01 -13.76 19.73
CA GLN A 388 -10.64 -14.34 21.04
C GLN A 388 -9.40 -15.22 20.97
N LYS A 389 -9.24 -16.03 19.90
CA LYS A 389 -8.16 -17.01 19.76
C LYS A 389 -6.97 -16.48 18.93
N GLN A 390 -7.22 -15.60 17.95
CA GLN A 390 -6.18 -15.06 17.06
C GLN A 390 -5.80 -13.60 17.38
N GLY A 391 -6.59 -12.90 18.20
CA GLY A 391 -6.39 -11.50 18.53
C GLY A 391 -6.59 -10.57 17.32
N ILE A 392 -7.50 -10.95 16.41
CA ILE A 392 -7.79 -10.19 15.20
C ILE A 392 -9.10 -9.44 15.37
N SER A 393 -9.05 -8.13 15.42
CA SER A 393 -10.24 -7.28 15.47
C SER A 393 -10.94 -7.21 14.11
N ILE A 394 -12.23 -6.89 14.12
CA ILE A 394 -13.05 -6.81 12.93
C ILE A 394 -13.78 -5.48 12.89
N ILE A 395 -13.69 -4.75 11.80
CA ILE A 395 -14.55 -3.59 11.51
C ILE A 395 -15.41 -3.97 10.30
N LEU A 396 -16.69 -4.16 10.52
CA LEU A 396 -17.66 -4.63 9.52
C LEU A 396 -18.68 -3.53 9.21
N VAL A 397 -18.78 -3.14 7.95
CA VAL A 397 -19.89 -2.32 7.45
C VAL A 397 -21.00 -3.24 6.99
N ALA A 398 -22.20 -3.07 7.52
CA ALA A 398 -23.38 -3.85 7.14
C ALA A 398 -24.61 -2.95 6.95
N GLY A 399 -25.51 -3.39 6.08
CA GLY A 399 -26.74 -2.69 5.78
C GLY A 399 -27.96 -3.59 5.63
N SER A 400 -27.78 -4.91 5.52
CA SER A 400 -28.86 -5.82 5.12
C SER A 400 -29.27 -6.85 6.19
N SER A 401 -28.33 -7.31 7.04
CA SER A 401 -28.62 -8.39 8.00
C SER A 401 -28.50 -7.99 9.45
N GLY A 402 -29.51 -8.34 10.26
CA GLY A 402 -29.48 -8.19 11.71
C GLY A 402 -28.61 -9.22 12.44
N SER A 403 -28.19 -10.29 11.76
CA SER A 403 -27.35 -11.34 12.37
C SER A 403 -26.01 -10.82 12.89
N TYR A 404 -25.49 -9.75 12.29
CA TYR A 404 -24.24 -9.13 12.74
C TYR A 404 -24.30 -8.48 14.11
N PHE A 405 -25.49 -8.07 14.56
CA PHE A 405 -25.65 -7.47 15.89
C PHE A 405 -25.29 -8.44 17.03
N TYR A 406 -25.46 -9.75 16.81
CA TYR A 406 -25.19 -10.76 17.84
C TYR A 406 -23.70 -11.00 18.10
N ILE A 407 -22.83 -10.62 17.17
CA ILE A 407 -21.37 -10.82 17.28
C ILE A 407 -20.64 -9.52 17.62
N ALA A 408 -21.31 -8.36 17.57
CA ALA A 408 -20.66 -7.07 17.71
C ALA A 408 -20.45 -6.67 19.17
N ASP A 409 -19.24 -6.24 19.51
CA ASP A 409 -18.91 -5.62 20.80
C ASP A 409 -19.36 -4.16 20.82
N HIS A 410 -19.21 -3.47 19.68
CA HIS A 410 -19.58 -2.07 19.47
C HIS A 410 -20.40 -1.90 18.19
N VAL A 411 -21.42 -1.04 18.25
CA VAL A 411 -22.28 -0.76 17.10
C VAL A 411 -22.37 0.73 16.86
N LEU A 412 -21.86 1.16 15.71
CA LEU A 412 -21.90 2.53 15.22
C LEU A 412 -22.99 2.70 14.17
N GLN A 413 -23.84 3.69 14.31
CA GLN A 413 -24.80 4.08 13.30
C GLN A 413 -24.32 5.32 12.56
N MET A 414 -24.26 5.23 11.23
CA MET A 414 -24.07 6.39 10.36
C MET A 414 -25.42 6.93 9.93
N ASP A 415 -25.68 8.20 10.25
CA ASP A 415 -26.86 8.92 9.79
C ASP A 415 -26.48 10.34 9.32
N ASN A 416 -26.79 10.66 8.07
CA ASN A 416 -26.46 11.95 7.46
C ASN A 416 -24.99 12.36 7.68
N TYR A 417 -24.05 11.41 7.48
CA TYR A 417 -22.60 11.56 7.66
C TYR A 417 -22.15 11.82 9.10
N ARG A 418 -23.03 11.67 10.09
CA ARG A 418 -22.72 11.71 11.52
C ARG A 418 -22.67 10.30 12.08
N THR A 419 -21.84 10.10 13.10
CA THR A 419 -21.64 8.81 13.73
C THR A 419 -22.24 8.80 15.13
N TYR A 420 -23.04 7.78 15.42
CA TYR A 420 -23.68 7.58 16.73
C TYR A 420 -23.32 6.20 17.27
N ASP A 421 -22.98 6.12 18.54
CA ASP A 421 -22.87 4.84 19.22
C ASP A 421 -24.27 4.37 19.66
N ILE A 422 -24.69 3.24 19.12
CA ILE A 422 -25.97 2.63 19.42
C ILE A 422 -25.83 1.26 20.13
N THR A 423 -24.66 0.98 20.67
CA THR A 423 -24.31 -0.31 21.29
C THR A 423 -25.30 -0.73 22.33
N GLU A 424 -25.63 0.14 23.31
CA GLU A 424 -26.57 -0.17 24.39
C GLU A 424 -28.00 -0.35 23.87
N LYS A 425 -28.42 0.43 22.87
CA LYS A 425 -29.74 0.25 22.23
C LYS A 425 -29.83 -1.14 21.58
N VAL A 426 -28.80 -1.57 20.90
CA VAL A 426 -28.75 -2.89 20.26
C VAL A 426 -28.77 -4.01 21.29
N LYS A 427 -28.01 -3.89 22.38
CA LYS A 427 -28.02 -4.87 23.48
C LYS A 427 -29.41 -5.02 24.13
N THR A 428 -30.11 -3.90 24.32
CA THR A 428 -31.48 -3.91 24.85
C THR A 428 -32.43 -4.67 23.94
N VAL A 429 -32.44 -4.33 22.64
CA VAL A 429 -33.30 -5.00 21.64
C VAL A 429 -33.00 -6.48 21.53
N ILE A 430 -31.74 -6.86 21.59
CA ILE A 430 -31.30 -8.27 21.57
C ILE A 430 -31.77 -8.97 22.85
N GLY A 431 -31.65 -8.34 24.03
CA GLY A 431 -32.12 -8.87 25.30
C GLY A 431 -33.61 -9.17 25.28
N GLU A 432 -34.44 -8.21 24.87
CA GLU A 432 -35.88 -8.35 24.73
C GLU A 432 -36.27 -9.54 23.82
N LYS A 433 -35.64 -9.67 22.66
CA LYS A 433 -35.86 -10.80 21.75
C LYS A 433 -35.45 -12.16 22.35
N SER A 434 -34.43 -12.17 23.21
CA SER A 434 -34.01 -13.41 23.89
C SER A 434 -35.06 -13.89 24.89
N GLU A 435 -35.71 -12.97 25.63
CA GLU A 435 -36.75 -13.29 26.59
C GLU A 435 -38.03 -13.78 25.92
N THR A 436 -38.32 -13.33 24.71
CA THR A 436 -39.49 -13.79 23.93
C THR A 436 -39.25 -15.13 23.20
N GLY A 437 -38.10 -15.76 23.35
CA GLY A 437 -37.76 -17.05 22.73
C GLY A 437 -37.45 -16.99 21.23
N GLU A 438 -37.39 -15.80 20.65
CA GLU A 438 -37.08 -15.60 19.22
C GLU A 438 -35.58 -15.68 18.88
N LYS A 439 -34.73 -16.08 19.85
CA LYS A 439 -33.29 -15.98 19.76
C LYS A 439 -32.56 -17.29 19.61
N LYS A 440 -31.71 -17.40 18.61
CA LYS A 440 -30.53 -18.29 18.64
C LYS A 440 -29.25 -17.44 18.60
N VAL A 441 -28.50 -17.42 19.70
CA VAL A 441 -27.11 -16.96 19.68
C VAL A 441 -26.37 -17.89 18.74
N PRO A 442 -25.57 -17.39 17.78
CA PRO A 442 -24.74 -18.24 16.95
C PRO A 442 -23.90 -19.16 17.85
N VAL A 443 -23.97 -20.47 17.63
CA VAL A 443 -23.11 -21.42 18.33
C VAL A 443 -21.70 -21.22 17.80
N ASP A 444 -20.77 -20.93 18.71
CA ASP A 444 -19.36 -20.82 18.36
C ASP A 444 -18.87 -22.20 17.87
N VAL A 445 -18.46 -22.27 16.61
CA VAL A 445 -17.92 -23.49 16.02
C VAL A 445 -16.44 -23.55 16.35
N ASP A 446 -16.05 -24.55 17.15
CA ASP A 446 -14.66 -24.71 17.60
C ASP A 446 -13.74 -25.25 16.47
N VAL A 447 -13.64 -24.50 15.39
CA VAL A 447 -12.66 -24.77 14.31
C VAL A 447 -11.43 -23.93 14.54
N LEU A 448 -10.33 -24.56 14.85
CA LEU A 448 -9.06 -23.91 15.11
C LEU A 448 -8.41 -23.42 13.81
N PHE A 449 -8.06 -22.15 13.79
CA PHE A 449 -7.04 -21.67 12.86
C PHE A 449 -5.70 -22.22 13.34
N ASP A 450 -5.20 -23.26 12.67
CA ASP A 450 -3.94 -23.88 13.04
C ASP A 450 -2.77 -22.94 12.78
N LYS A 451 -2.14 -22.45 13.85
CA LYS A 451 -0.96 -21.58 13.77
C LYS A 451 0.29 -22.34 13.33
N ASP A 452 0.28 -23.66 13.47
CA ASP A 452 1.41 -24.51 13.14
C ASP A 452 1.28 -25.11 11.72
N HIS A 453 0.25 -24.71 10.97
CA HIS A 453 0.09 -25.14 9.58
C HIS A 453 1.12 -24.43 8.68
N HIS A 454 2.23 -25.12 8.47
CA HIS A 454 3.28 -24.68 7.56
C HIS A 454 2.87 -24.87 6.11
N ARG A 455 2.60 -23.77 5.44
CA ARG A 455 2.28 -23.75 4.01
C ARG A 455 3.56 -23.75 3.19
N SER A 456 3.77 -24.79 2.40
CA SER A 456 4.91 -24.88 1.48
C SER A 456 4.44 -24.74 0.03
N LEU A 457 5.20 -24.01 -0.78
CA LEU A 457 4.92 -23.77 -2.19
C LEU A 457 6.13 -24.08 -3.07
N LYS A 458 5.85 -24.62 -4.26
CA LYS A 458 6.82 -24.81 -5.32
C LYS A 458 6.36 -24.06 -6.56
N ALA A 459 7.21 -23.19 -7.08
CA ALA A 459 6.92 -22.47 -8.31
C ALA A 459 7.28 -23.30 -9.54
N GLY A 460 6.44 -23.19 -10.56
CA GLY A 460 6.78 -23.67 -11.89
C GLY A 460 7.96 -22.90 -12.48
N LYS A 461 8.57 -23.46 -13.53
CA LYS A 461 9.74 -22.85 -14.19
C LYS A 461 9.35 -21.53 -14.83
N MET A 462 9.96 -20.43 -14.38
CA MET A 462 9.74 -19.12 -14.97
C MET A 462 10.37 -18.97 -16.35
N GLU A 463 9.63 -18.37 -17.30
CA GLU A 463 10.18 -18.03 -18.60
C GLU A 463 11.23 -16.93 -18.48
N LYS A 464 12.44 -17.22 -18.94
CA LYS A 464 13.58 -16.28 -18.95
C LYS A 464 13.92 -15.88 -20.39
N LYS A 465 14.08 -14.59 -20.63
CA LYS A 465 14.62 -14.07 -21.88
C LYS A 465 16.01 -13.49 -21.61
N ARG A 466 17.06 -14.07 -22.25
CA ARG A 466 18.46 -13.71 -21.97
C ARG A 466 18.80 -13.79 -20.47
N ASP A 467 18.45 -14.92 -19.83
CA ASP A 467 18.64 -15.22 -18.41
C ASP A 467 17.94 -14.26 -17.41
N GLN A 468 17.02 -13.43 -17.90
CA GLN A 468 16.26 -12.51 -17.06
C GLN A 468 14.76 -12.77 -17.18
N VAL A 469 14.08 -12.83 -16.04
CA VAL A 469 12.62 -12.86 -15.97
C VAL A 469 12.11 -11.45 -16.31
N LYS A 470 11.23 -11.38 -17.31
CA LYS A 470 10.64 -10.11 -17.73
C LYS A 470 9.47 -9.74 -16.84
N ILE A 471 9.53 -8.54 -16.27
CA ILE A 471 8.42 -7.92 -15.53
C ILE A 471 7.84 -6.80 -16.39
N LYS A 472 6.52 -6.72 -16.50
CA LYS A 472 5.80 -5.60 -17.08
C LYS A 472 4.69 -5.20 -16.13
N GLN A 473 4.64 -3.93 -15.80
CA GLN A 473 3.60 -3.34 -14.95
C GLN A 473 2.48 -2.74 -15.81
N PHE A 474 1.24 -2.85 -15.33
CA PHE A 474 0.05 -2.29 -15.95
C PHE A 474 -0.71 -1.43 -14.92
N GLY A 475 -0.20 -0.22 -14.69
CA GLY A 475 -0.73 0.67 -13.68
C GLY A 475 -0.48 0.16 -12.24
N LYS A 476 -1.43 0.43 -11.34
CA LYS A 476 -1.37 -0.04 -9.94
C LYS A 476 -2.02 -1.42 -9.74
N ASP A 477 -2.85 -1.83 -10.68
CA ASP A 477 -3.80 -2.94 -10.48
C ASP A 477 -3.23 -4.30 -10.91
N SER A 478 -2.17 -4.35 -11.73
CA SER A 478 -1.60 -5.61 -12.18
C SER A 478 -0.20 -5.50 -12.75
N PHE A 479 0.47 -6.65 -12.86
CA PHE A 479 1.74 -6.81 -13.58
C PHE A 479 1.85 -8.22 -14.15
N SER A 480 2.73 -8.40 -15.15
CA SER A 480 3.12 -9.74 -15.60
C SER A 480 4.55 -10.06 -15.20
N ILE A 481 4.77 -11.32 -14.83
CA ILE A 481 6.08 -11.92 -14.55
C ILE A 481 6.27 -13.16 -15.43
N GLY A 482 7.21 -13.10 -16.37
CA GLY A 482 7.26 -14.10 -17.43
C GLY A 482 5.98 -14.07 -18.28
N ARG A 483 5.22 -15.17 -18.28
CA ARG A 483 3.90 -15.30 -18.94
C ARG A 483 2.73 -15.08 -18.01
N GLU A 484 2.96 -15.20 -16.70
CA GLU A 484 1.90 -15.12 -15.71
C GLU A 484 1.49 -13.66 -15.46
N ASN A 485 0.18 -13.42 -15.36
CA ASN A 485 -0.38 -12.15 -14.94
C ASN A 485 -0.79 -12.24 -13.47
N VAL A 486 -0.39 -11.25 -12.68
CA VAL A 486 -0.76 -11.11 -11.27
C VAL A 486 -1.73 -9.94 -11.17
N ASP A 487 -2.98 -10.24 -10.82
CA ASP A 487 -4.05 -9.26 -10.66
C ASP A 487 -4.13 -8.83 -9.19
N LEU A 488 -3.90 -7.54 -8.94
CA LEU A 488 -3.94 -6.90 -7.62
C LEU A 488 -5.11 -5.91 -7.49
N LYS A 489 -6.01 -5.88 -8.48
CA LYS A 489 -7.13 -4.92 -8.57
C LYS A 489 -7.97 -4.88 -7.29
N TYR A 490 -8.13 -6.01 -6.63
CA TYR A 490 -8.92 -6.15 -5.42
C TYR A 490 -8.11 -6.06 -4.12
N VAL A 491 -6.81 -5.82 -4.21
CA VAL A 491 -5.98 -5.45 -3.05
C VAL A 491 -6.05 -3.92 -2.89
N GLU A 492 -7.16 -3.44 -2.38
CA GLU A 492 -7.58 -2.02 -2.40
C GLU A 492 -6.63 -1.09 -1.63
N GLN A 493 -5.77 -1.65 -0.78
CA GLN A 493 -4.77 -0.92 0.01
C GLN A 493 -3.46 -0.67 -0.74
N ILE A 494 -3.31 -1.19 -1.96
CA ILE A 494 -2.27 -0.77 -2.90
C ILE A 494 -2.76 0.49 -3.61
N LEU A 495 -2.12 1.62 -3.31
CA LEU A 495 -2.58 2.95 -3.74
C LEU A 495 -1.76 3.52 -4.90
N ASP A 496 -0.55 3.01 -5.10
CA ASP A 496 0.44 3.57 -6.00
C ASP A 496 1.05 2.49 -6.92
N ALA A 497 1.24 2.83 -8.19
CA ALA A 497 1.86 1.95 -9.17
C ALA A 497 3.30 1.53 -8.81
N GLU A 498 4.02 2.34 -8.04
CA GLU A 498 5.37 2.01 -7.56
C GLU A 498 5.34 0.95 -6.44
N GLN A 499 4.22 0.81 -5.69
CA GLN A 499 4.00 -0.31 -4.78
C GLN A 499 3.84 -1.63 -5.56
N THR A 500 3.05 -1.60 -6.65
CA THR A 500 2.91 -2.75 -7.56
C THR A 500 4.25 -3.16 -8.16
N THR A 501 5.10 -2.18 -8.50
CA THR A 501 6.47 -2.46 -8.95
C THR A 501 7.29 -3.15 -7.86
N ALA A 502 7.25 -2.65 -6.62
CA ALA A 502 7.96 -3.27 -5.50
C ALA A 502 7.48 -4.71 -5.27
N LEU A 503 6.17 -4.95 -5.31
CA LEU A 503 5.57 -6.29 -5.17
C LEU A 503 5.99 -7.24 -6.29
N ALA A 504 6.08 -6.76 -7.53
CA ALA A 504 6.55 -7.57 -8.65
C ALA A 504 8.01 -8.03 -8.46
N TYR A 505 8.86 -7.18 -7.88
CA TYR A 505 10.24 -7.54 -7.54
C TYR A 505 10.32 -8.43 -6.29
N CYS A 506 9.45 -8.25 -5.29
CA CYS A 506 9.32 -9.18 -4.19
C CYS A 506 8.94 -10.58 -4.68
N LEU A 507 7.88 -10.68 -5.48
CA LEU A 507 7.43 -11.94 -6.05
C LEU A 507 8.54 -12.61 -6.88
N LYS A 508 9.26 -11.86 -7.71
CA LYS A 508 10.40 -12.38 -8.45
C LYS A 508 11.44 -13.03 -7.55
N ASN A 509 11.83 -12.36 -6.46
CA ASN A 509 12.83 -12.88 -5.53
C ASN A 509 12.33 -14.15 -4.82
N LEU A 510 11.06 -14.18 -4.41
CA LEU A 510 10.45 -15.38 -3.80
C LEU A 510 10.39 -16.55 -4.78
N LEU A 511 9.93 -16.31 -6.02
CA LEU A 511 9.83 -17.34 -7.04
C LEU A 511 11.20 -17.89 -7.45
N GLU A 512 12.27 -17.10 -7.46
CA GLU A 512 13.63 -17.58 -7.72
C GLU A 512 14.11 -18.61 -6.68
N GLU A 513 13.62 -18.55 -5.43
CA GLU A 513 13.88 -19.54 -4.38
C GLU A 513 12.96 -20.75 -4.52
N MET A 514 11.65 -20.52 -4.75
CA MET A 514 10.62 -21.55 -4.87
C MET A 514 10.69 -22.38 -6.17
N GLU A 515 11.31 -21.86 -7.24
CA GLU A 515 11.58 -22.60 -8.48
C GLU A 515 12.59 -23.74 -8.25
N ARG A 516 13.55 -23.55 -7.33
CA ARG A 516 14.62 -24.52 -7.08
C ARG A 516 14.16 -25.70 -6.24
N LYS A 517 13.35 -25.46 -5.23
CA LYS A 517 12.75 -26.46 -4.35
C LYS A 517 11.51 -25.88 -3.69
N GLU A 518 10.66 -26.75 -3.20
CA GLU A 518 9.55 -26.38 -2.33
C GLU A 518 10.05 -25.61 -1.10
N GLN A 519 9.36 -24.54 -0.74
CA GLN A 519 9.76 -23.59 0.32
C GLN A 519 8.57 -23.27 1.21
N ASP A 520 8.83 -23.17 2.51
CA ASP A 520 7.89 -22.60 3.47
C ASP A 520 7.65 -21.12 3.15
N VAL A 521 6.38 -20.75 3.01
CA VAL A 521 5.96 -19.39 2.62
C VAL A 521 6.36 -18.37 3.66
N ASP A 522 6.13 -18.66 4.94
CA ASP A 522 6.33 -17.71 6.02
C ASP A 522 7.83 -17.44 6.22
N LEU A 523 8.66 -18.47 6.16
CA LEU A 523 10.12 -18.32 6.24
C LEU A 523 10.67 -17.47 5.08
N CYS A 524 10.18 -17.71 3.85
CA CYS A 524 10.62 -16.95 2.68
C CYS A 524 10.20 -15.48 2.76
N VAL A 525 8.94 -15.21 3.13
CA VAL A 525 8.42 -13.84 3.25
C VAL A 525 9.12 -13.10 4.39
N GLU A 526 9.31 -13.72 5.57
CA GLU A 526 10.00 -13.09 6.69
C GLU A 526 11.47 -12.76 6.36
N LYS A 527 12.17 -13.66 5.67
CA LYS A 527 13.53 -13.41 5.19
C LYS A 527 13.59 -12.20 4.25
N LEU A 528 12.70 -12.16 3.26
CA LEU A 528 12.62 -11.05 2.29
C LEU A 528 12.24 -9.74 3.00
N TRP A 529 11.25 -9.78 3.90
CA TRP A 529 10.81 -8.62 4.68
C TRP A 529 11.93 -8.06 5.56
N SER A 530 12.65 -8.94 6.24
CA SER A 530 13.84 -8.56 7.04
C SER A 530 14.94 -7.91 6.20
N GLN A 531 15.14 -8.38 4.95
CA GLN A 531 16.07 -7.74 4.00
C GLN A 531 15.61 -6.33 3.66
N ILE A 532 14.32 -6.16 3.30
CA ILE A 532 13.74 -4.84 2.97
C ILE A 532 13.89 -3.88 4.15
N LYS A 533 13.56 -4.33 5.36
CA LYS A 533 13.67 -3.49 6.57
C LYS A 533 15.11 -3.06 6.87
N LYS A 534 16.11 -3.90 6.62
CA LYS A 534 17.51 -3.57 6.88
C LYS A 534 18.19 -2.77 5.79
N GLN A 535 17.82 -3.01 4.53
CA GLN A 535 18.56 -2.52 3.36
C GLN A 535 17.73 -1.60 2.43
N GLY A 536 16.43 -1.42 2.74
CA GLY A 536 15.48 -0.66 1.92
C GLY A 536 15.01 -1.42 0.68
N LEU A 537 14.04 -0.82 -0.01
CA LEU A 537 13.42 -1.39 -1.23
C LEU A 537 14.41 -1.60 -2.38
N ALA A 538 15.47 -0.78 -2.46
CA ALA A 538 16.49 -0.91 -3.49
C ALA A 538 17.19 -2.28 -3.47
N SER A 539 17.20 -2.96 -2.32
CA SER A 539 17.77 -4.31 -2.16
C SER A 539 17.05 -5.40 -2.95
N LEU A 540 15.84 -5.14 -3.40
CA LEU A 540 15.07 -6.05 -4.25
C LEU A 540 15.65 -6.16 -5.67
N CYS A 541 16.44 -5.20 -6.09
CA CYS A 541 17.07 -5.17 -7.41
C CYS A 541 18.53 -5.58 -7.33
N LYS A 542 18.94 -6.48 -8.22
CA LYS A 542 20.35 -6.83 -8.43
C LYS A 542 20.91 -5.94 -9.54
N GLY A 543 22.03 -5.28 -9.33
CA GLY A 543 22.68 -4.46 -10.36
C GLY A 543 23.40 -3.23 -9.83
N SER A 544 24.12 -2.55 -10.71
CA SER A 544 24.91 -1.35 -10.38
C SER A 544 24.07 -0.07 -10.24
N TYR A 545 22.82 -0.09 -10.66
CA TYR A 545 21.87 1.02 -10.55
C TYR A 545 20.44 0.51 -10.43
N LEU A 546 19.58 1.30 -9.84
CA LEU A 546 18.17 0.98 -9.70
C LEU A 546 17.43 1.34 -11.00
N SER A 547 16.92 0.32 -11.70
CA SER A 547 16.28 0.49 -13.01
C SER A 547 14.82 0.92 -12.94
N VAL A 548 14.19 0.81 -11.77
CA VAL A 548 12.75 1.06 -11.53
C VAL A 548 12.54 1.90 -10.29
N SER A 549 11.42 2.62 -10.25
CA SER A 549 10.95 3.30 -9.05
C SER A 549 10.04 2.36 -8.26
N MET A 550 10.21 2.34 -6.94
CA MET A 550 9.44 1.53 -6.01
C MET A 550 8.97 2.39 -4.84
N ALA A 551 7.81 2.07 -4.29
CA ALA A 551 7.25 2.70 -3.11
C ALA A 551 6.99 1.67 -2.00
N GLN A 552 6.87 2.17 -0.78
CA GLN A 552 6.63 1.40 0.44
C GLN A 552 5.50 0.39 0.26
N ILE A 553 5.76 -0.84 0.68
CA ILE A 553 4.81 -1.95 0.78
C ILE A 553 4.78 -2.45 2.22
N ARG A 554 3.77 -3.24 2.56
CA ARG A 554 3.67 -3.95 3.85
C ARG A 554 3.95 -5.43 3.65
N LYS A 555 4.26 -6.12 4.74
CA LYS A 555 4.39 -7.59 4.73
C LYS A 555 3.10 -8.25 4.23
N GLN A 556 1.93 -7.76 4.64
CA GLN A 556 0.62 -8.19 4.21
C GLN A 556 0.43 -8.10 2.70
N ASP A 557 0.96 -7.04 2.08
CA ASP A 557 0.86 -6.84 0.63
C ASP A 557 1.72 -7.87 -0.14
N ILE A 558 2.85 -8.31 0.46
CA ILE A 558 3.69 -9.38 -0.12
C ILE A 558 2.91 -10.69 -0.15
N TYR A 559 2.23 -11.07 0.96
CA TYR A 559 1.36 -12.25 1.00
C TYR A 559 0.22 -12.14 -0.02
N ALA A 560 -0.47 -10.99 -0.06
CA ALA A 560 -1.56 -10.77 -0.99
C ALA A 560 -1.10 -10.92 -2.46
N CYS A 561 0.09 -10.42 -2.80
CA CYS A 561 0.69 -10.56 -4.11
C CYS A 561 1.06 -12.02 -4.43
N LEU A 562 1.74 -12.70 -3.50
CA LEU A 562 2.14 -14.11 -3.65
C LEU A 562 0.91 -15.00 -3.90
N ASN A 563 -0.15 -14.78 -3.14
CA ASN A 563 -1.39 -15.57 -3.19
C ASN A 563 -2.19 -15.41 -4.48
N ARG A 564 -1.86 -14.42 -5.31
CA ARG A 564 -2.50 -14.19 -6.62
C ARG A 564 -1.62 -14.61 -7.81
N TYR A 565 -0.51 -15.28 -7.53
CA TYR A 565 0.34 -15.86 -8.57
C TYR A 565 -0.18 -17.25 -8.97
N ARG A 566 -0.41 -17.47 -10.28
CA ARG A 566 -0.99 -18.69 -10.83
C ARG A 566 0.02 -19.79 -11.16
N GLY A 567 1.31 -19.49 -11.16
CA GLY A 567 2.36 -20.39 -11.61
C GLY A 567 2.91 -21.32 -10.52
N PHE A 568 2.18 -21.57 -9.42
CA PHE A 568 2.53 -22.62 -8.47
C PHE A 568 2.13 -23.99 -8.99
N ILE A 569 2.91 -25.02 -8.61
CA ILE A 569 2.61 -26.41 -8.97
C ILE A 569 1.61 -26.94 -7.95
N GLY A 570 0.44 -27.39 -8.44
CA GLY A 570 -0.63 -28.02 -7.68
C GLY A 570 -0.34 -29.49 -7.35
#